data_00733c3ad8d5e4b50f363ee10f9ea493
#
_entry.id   00733c3ad8d5e4b50f363ee10f9ea493
#
_cell.length_a   1.000
_cell.length_b   1.000
_cell.length_c   1.000
_cell.angle_alpha   90.00
_cell.angle_beta   90.00
_cell.angle_gamma   90.00
#
_symmetry.space_group_name_H-M   'P 1'
#
loop_
_entity.id
_entity.type
_entity.pdbx_description
1 polymer ?
#
loop_
_entity_poly.entity_id
_entity_poly.type
_entity_poly.pdbx_seq_one_letter_code
_entity_poly.pdbx_strand_id
1 'polypeptide(L)'
;NQITISWGAVENRSTRNNRSGRDCTGQVCLSFDNVDTDAGTLDVYMINQPGCLYFNDVNVEVFDSSMSEADCESLNGTDTDVDGEVYIIGWFNGEVGGFQFELLGITITEASGPEGYNMSTSPTTVLGFSLTGATIPAGSGVLSTVSFTGYTGGSICFGEDTGSAGDTAIADASGGYISTDWGDCYCALEFDECGVCGGD
;
A
#
# COMPACT_ATOMS: atom_id res chain seq x y z
N ASN A 1 -11.56 -28.22 -1.94
CA ASN A 1 -10.20 -28.03 -2.47
C ASN A 1 -9.83 -26.57 -2.21
N GLN A 2 -9.10 -26.35 -1.14
CA GLN A 2 -8.57 -25.06 -0.77
C GLN A 2 -7.32 -24.83 -1.63
N ILE A 3 -7.35 -23.89 -2.56
CA ILE A 3 -6.15 -23.44 -3.26
C ILE A 3 -5.45 -22.48 -2.31
N THR A 4 -4.41 -22.96 -1.65
CA THR A 4 -3.52 -22.13 -0.86
C THR A 4 -2.62 -21.38 -1.87
N ILE A 5 -2.86 -20.11 -2.09
CA ILE A 5 -1.89 -19.24 -2.76
C ILE A 5 -0.75 -19.07 -1.75
N SER A 6 0.36 -19.77 -1.94
CA SER A 6 1.56 -19.55 -1.17
C SER A 6 2.21 -18.27 -1.66
N TRP A 7 2.03 -17.19 -0.90
CA TRP A 7 2.88 -16.02 -1.00
C TRP A 7 4.30 -16.48 -0.68
N GLY A 8 5.18 -16.38 -1.67
CA GLY A 8 6.55 -16.86 -1.52
C GLY A 8 7.30 -16.08 -0.44
N ALA A 9 8.14 -16.78 0.29
CA ALA A 9 9.14 -16.15 1.14
C ALA A 9 9.97 -15.17 0.30
N VAL A 10 10.28 -14.00 0.88
CA VAL A 10 11.06 -12.94 0.26
C VAL A 10 12.35 -13.49 -0.33
N GLU A 11 12.37 -13.79 -1.63
CA GLU A 11 13.59 -14.08 -2.36
C GLU A 11 14.23 -12.75 -2.77
N ASN A 12 15.39 -12.53 -2.22
CA ASN A 12 16.29 -11.41 -2.51
C ASN A 12 16.68 -11.41 -4.00
N ARG A 13 15.90 -10.73 -4.86
CA ARG A 13 16.27 -10.45 -6.25
C ARG A 13 16.97 -9.11 -6.36
N SER A 14 18.27 -9.13 -6.08
CA SER A 14 19.19 -8.10 -6.54
C SER A 14 19.34 -8.23 -8.04
N THR A 15 18.81 -7.29 -8.83
CA THR A 15 19.50 -6.64 -9.95
C THR A 15 18.58 -5.67 -10.71
N ARG A 16 19.06 -4.43 -10.81
CA ARG A 16 18.69 -3.29 -11.65
C ARG A 16 17.60 -2.35 -11.11
N ASN A 17 18.09 -1.25 -10.55
CA ASN A 17 17.48 0.09 -10.50
C ASN A 17 15.97 0.20 -10.22
N ASN A 18 15.46 -0.63 -9.32
CA ASN A 18 14.25 -0.36 -8.58
C ASN A 18 14.58 -0.62 -7.11
N ARG A 19 14.39 0.38 -6.28
CA ARG A 19 14.50 0.25 -4.83
C ARG A 19 13.29 -0.54 -4.29
N SER A 20 13.06 -1.74 -4.83
CA SER A 20 12.14 -2.73 -4.27
C SER A 20 12.84 -3.45 -3.11
N GLY A 21 13.11 -2.73 -2.06
CA GLY A 21 13.82 -3.19 -0.87
C GLY A 21 13.67 -2.19 0.23
N ARG A 22 12.58 -1.39 0.24
CA ARG A 22 12.22 -0.66 1.44
C ARG A 22 11.73 -1.66 2.46
N ASP A 23 12.36 -1.62 3.61
CA ASP A 23 11.75 -2.17 4.80
C ASP A 23 10.40 -1.45 4.96
N CYS A 24 9.30 -2.20 4.80
CA CYS A 24 7.99 -1.68 5.06
C CYS A 24 7.90 -1.31 6.54
N THR A 25 7.77 -0.04 6.82
CA THR A 25 7.69 0.48 8.20
C THR A 25 6.26 0.78 8.63
N GLY A 26 5.30 0.68 7.70
CA GLY A 26 3.88 0.87 7.94
C GLY A 26 3.08 -0.43 8.00
N GLN A 27 1.80 -0.31 8.29
CA GLN A 27 0.84 -1.42 8.25
C GLN A 27 0.74 -1.99 6.83
N VAL A 28 0.68 -1.10 5.85
CA VAL A 28 0.66 -1.41 4.41
C VAL A 28 1.69 -0.53 3.71
N CYS A 29 2.45 -1.13 2.79
CA CYS A 29 3.38 -0.40 1.94
C CYS A 29 3.13 -0.80 0.49
N LEU A 30 3.02 0.19 -0.37
CA LEU A 30 2.85 0.00 -1.81
C LEU A 30 4.10 0.42 -2.58
N SER A 31 4.27 -0.17 -3.74
CA SER A 31 5.34 0.21 -4.67
C SER A 31 4.95 -0.17 -6.09
N PHE A 32 5.58 0.48 -7.08
CA PHE A 32 5.48 0.05 -8.47
C PHE A 32 6.50 -1.05 -8.76
N ASP A 33 6.07 -2.07 -9.48
CA ASP A 33 6.90 -3.16 -9.98
C ASP A 33 6.56 -3.45 -11.44
N ASN A 34 7.46 -4.12 -12.16
CA ASN A 34 7.28 -4.55 -13.54
C ASN A 34 6.74 -3.46 -14.48
N VAL A 35 7.18 -2.20 -14.29
CA VAL A 35 6.72 -1.09 -15.13
C VAL A 35 7.29 -1.21 -16.52
N ASP A 36 6.42 -1.43 -17.51
CA ASP A 36 6.72 -1.47 -18.93
C ASP A 36 5.98 -0.32 -19.63
N THR A 37 6.69 0.78 -19.86
CA THR A 37 6.11 1.97 -20.48
C THR A 37 5.86 1.81 -21.99
N ASP A 38 6.49 0.85 -22.64
CA ASP A 38 6.29 0.54 -24.06
C ASP A 38 5.04 -0.33 -24.25
N ALA A 39 4.86 -1.33 -23.38
CA ALA A 39 3.64 -2.15 -23.35
C ALA A 39 2.46 -1.43 -22.71
N GLY A 40 2.71 -0.39 -21.89
CA GLY A 40 1.68 0.32 -21.14
C GLY A 40 1.12 -0.52 -19.99
N THR A 41 1.99 -1.19 -19.23
CA THR A 41 1.59 -2.02 -18.08
C THR A 41 2.48 -1.77 -16.87
N LEU A 42 1.92 -1.92 -15.68
CA LEU A 42 2.65 -1.92 -14.42
C LEU A 42 1.96 -2.81 -13.40
N ASP A 43 2.71 -3.28 -12.41
CA ASP A 43 2.18 -3.90 -11.22
C ASP A 43 2.25 -2.94 -10.03
N VAL A 44 1.16 -2.87 -9.28
CA VAL A 44 1.15 -2.30 -7.93
C VAL A 44 1.43 -3.45 -6.97
N TYR A 45 2.58 -3.41 -6.33
CA TYR A 45 3.01 -4.41 -5.35
C TYR A 45 2.67 -3.93 -3.95
N MET A 46 2.17 -4.82 -3.10
CA MET A 46 1.78 -4.54 -1.73
C MET A 46 2.53 -5.44 -0.75
N ILE A 47 2.93 -4.85 0.37
CA ILE A 47 3.31 -5.55 1.59
C ILE A 47 2.29 -5.14 2.65
N ASN A 48 1.61 -6.09 3.26
CA ASN A 48 0.70 -5.88 4.38
C ASN A 48 1.09 -6.83 5.52
N GLN A 49 1.40 -6.28 6.67
CA GLN A 49 1.98 -7.05 7.77
C GLN A 49 1.24 -6.81 9.08
N PRO A 50 1.08 -7.86 9.92
CA PRO A 50 0.50 -7.68 11.23
C PRO A 50 1.47 -6.91 12.13
N GLY A 51 0.92 -6.18 13.11
CA GLY A 51 1.72 -5.42 14.06
C GLY A 51 0.88 -4.53 14.96
N CYS A 52 1.54 -3.86 15.87
CA CYS A 52 0.94 -2.93 16.81
C CYS A 52 1.06 -1.49 16.33
N LEU A 53 -0.04 -0.77 16.32
CA LEU A 53 -0.09 0.68 16.08
C LEU A 53 -0.27 1.40 17.40
N TYR A 54 0.63 2.27 17.77
CA TYR A 54 0.60 3.03 19.01
C TYR A 54 1.29 4.39 18.86
N PHE A 55 1.03 5.30 19.80
CA PHE A 55 1.77 6.56 19.91
C PHE A 55 2.94 6.39 20.89
N ASN A 56 4.10 6.86 20.48
CA ASN A 56 5.28 6.88 21.36
C ASN A 56 5.22 8.09 22.34
N ASP A 57 6.21 8.16 23.22
CA ASP A 57 6.35 9.18 24.29
C ASP A 57 6.44 10.63 23.78
N VAL A 58 6.66 10.83 22.48
CA VAL A 58 6.69 12.15 21.82
C VAL A 58 5.47 12.35 20.92
N ASN A 59 4.43 11.55 21.13
CA ASN A 59 3.15 11.64 20.43
C ASN A 59 3.26 11.46 18.92
N VAL A 60 4.13 10.55 18.49
CA VAL A 60 4.27 10.15 17.09
C VAL A 60 3.71 8.75 16.92
N GLU A 61 2.85 8.58 15.91
CA GLU A 61 2.31 7.27 15.54
C GLU A 61 3.45 6.35 15.09
N VAL A 62 3.49 5.16 15.65
CA VAL A 62 4.48 4.12 15.38
C VAL A 62 3.78 2.81 15.09
N PHE A 63 4.21 2.15 14.02
CA PHE A 63 3.81 0.79 13.74
C PHE A 63 4.98 -0.16 14.02
N ASP A 64 4.75 -1.17 14.87
CA ASP A 64 5.75 -2.18 15.23
C ASP A 64 5.28 -3.57 14.80
N SER A 65 5.84 -4.07 13.69
CA SER A 65 5.57 -5.41 13.17
C SER A 65 6.28 -6.53 13.94
N SER A 66 7.19 -6.20 14.87
CA SER A 66 7.88 -7.18 15.72
C SER A 66 7.14 -7.48 17.02
N MET A 67 6.17 -6.62 17.38
CA MET A 67 5.36 -6.79 18.59
C MET A 67 4.34 -7.90 18.39
N SER A 68 4.08 -8.69 19.41
CA SER A 68 3.00 -9.68 19.39
C SER A 68 1.64 -9.02 19.69
N GLU A 69 0.54 -9.67 19.26
CA GLU A 69 -0.82 -9.21 19.58
C GLU A 69 -1.05 -9.06 21.07
N ALA A 70 -0.59 -10.03 21.86
CA ALA A 70 -0.74 -10.01 23.32
C ALA A 70 0.03 -8.85 23.98
N ASP A 71 1.22 -8.53 23.47
CA ASP A 71 1.99 -7.38 23.97
C ASP A 71 1.31 -6.07 23.58
N CYS A 72 0.79 -5.99 22.35
CA CYS A 72 0.03 -4.84 21.87
C CYS A 72 -1.24 -4.61 22.72
N GLU A 73 -2.02 -5.65 22.97
CA GLU A 73 -3.20 -5.58 23.80
C GLU A 73 -2.89 -5.15 25.24
N SER A 74 -1.71 -5.50 25.75
CA SER A 74 -1.28 -5.10 27.10
C SER A 74 -1.01 -3.60 27.23
N LEU A 75 -0.71 -2.92 26.11
CA LEU A 75 -0.55 -1.46 26.07
C LEU A 75 -1.91 -0.73 26.09
N ASN A 76 -2.99 -1.42 25.74
CA ASN A 76 -4.33 -0.84 25.65
C ASN A 76 -4.76 -0.27 27.02
N GLY A 77 -4.97 1.03 27.07
CA GLY A 77 -5.47 1.76 28.25
C GLY A 77 -4.39 2.28 29.20
N THR A 78 -3.11 2.20 28.83
CA THR A 78 -2.02 2.72 29.69
C THR A 78 -1.56 4.13 29.31
N ASP A 79 -1.96 4.63 28.13
CA ASP A 79 -1.52 5.96 27.71
C ASP A 79 -2.73 6.92 27.58
N THR A 80 -2.84 7.81 28.55
CA THR A 80 -3.53 9.09 28.38
C THR A 80 -2.43 10.11 28.18
N ASP A 81 -2.45 10.79 27.03
CA ASP A 81 -1.54 11.90 26.83
C ASP A 81 -1.74 12.99 27.89
N VAL A 82 -0.80 13.93 27.91
CA VAL A 82 -0.85 15.08 28.85
C VAL A 82 -2.10 15.97 28.71
N ASP A 83 -2.85 15.82 27.60
CA ASP A 83 -4.06 16.59 27.31
C ASP A 83 -5.36 15.79 27.57
N GLY A 84 -5.27 14.53 27.98
CA GLY A 84 -6.40 13.66 28.30
C GLY A 84 -7.13 13.06 27.10
N GLU A 85 -6.56 13.12 25.91
CA GLU A 85 -7.06 12.40 24.76
C GLU A 85 -6.63 10.92 24.82
N VAL A 86 -7.58 10.04 24.54
CA VAL A 86 -7.31 8.58 24.49
C VAL A 86 -6.79 8.26 23.10
N TYR A 87 -5.52 7.92 22.99
CA TYR A 87 -4.94 7.41 21.75
C TYR A 87 -5.40 5.98 21.50
N ILE A 88 -5.88 5.74 20.28
CA ILE A 88 -6.27 4.40 19.87
C ILE A 88 -4.99 3.62 19.61
N ILE A 89 -4.68 2.69 20.51
CA ILE A 89 -3.67 1.66 20.31
C ILE A 89 -4.41 0.43 19.82
N GLY A 90 -3.96 -0.17 18.74
CA GLY A 90 -4.63 -1.30 18.14
C GLY A 90 -3.71 -2.30 17.48
N TRP A 91 -4.11 -3.55 17.53
CA TRP A 91 -3.49 -4.61 16.75
C TRP A 91 -4.06 -4.61 15.34
N PHE A 92 -3.19 -4.56 14.34
CA PHE A 92 -3.52 -4.82 12.94
C PHE A 92 -3.13 -6.24 12.57
N ASN A 93 -4.09 -7.04 12.11
CA ASN A 93 -3.86 -8.45 11.76
C ASN A 93 -3.23 -8.64 10.36
N GLY A 94 -2.99 -7.55 9.63
CA GLY A 94 -2.44 -7.56 8.29
C GLY A 94 -3.47 -7.77 7.17
N GLU A 95 -4.76 -7.91 7.48
CA GLU A 95 -5.78 -8.14 6.46
C GLU A 95 -6.25 -6.83 5.81
N VAL A 96 -6.34 -6.83 4.47
CA VAL A 96 -6.89 -5.71 3.68
C VAL A 96 -8.23 -6.12 3.09
N GLY A 97 -9.27 -5.33 3.35
CA GLY A 97 -10.64 -5.57 2.89
C GLY A 97 -11.00 -4.85 1.58
N GLY A 98 -10.33 -3.72 1.32
CA GLY A 98 -10.55 -2.95 0.11
C GLY A 98 -9.46 -1.93 -0.13
N PHE A 99 -9.37 -1.46 -1.37
CA PHE A 99 -8.39 -0.46 -1.76
C PHE A 99 -8.92 0.44 -2.87
N GLN A 100 -8.52 1.68 -2.83
CA GLN A 100 -8.68 2.63 -3.92
C GLN A 100 -7.40 3.45 -4.03
N PHE A 101 -6.90 3.64 -5.24
CA PHE A 101 -5.75 4.49 -5.47
C PHE A 101 -5.86 5.23 -6.79
N GLU A 102 -5.35 6.46 -6.78
CA GLU A 102 -5.16 7.27 -7.96
C GLU A 102 -3.74 7.08 -8.50
N LEU A 103 -3.59 7.07 -9.83
CA LEU A 103 -2.29 7.08 -10.53
C LEU A 103 -2.17 8.35 -11.37
N LEU A 104 -1.13 9.09 -11.11
CA LEU A 104 -0.77 10.32 -11.80
C LEU A 104 0.30 10.03 -12.86
N GLY A 105 0.29 10.78 -13.96
CA GLY A 105 1.29 10.66 -15.05
C GLY A 105 0.93 9.67 -16.16
N ILE A 106 -0.20 8.96 -16.02
CA ILE A 106 -0.72 7.99 -16.99
C ILE A 106 -2.24 8.09 -17.10
N THR A 107 -2.81 7.40 -18.09
CA THR A 107 -4.26 7.20 -18.21
C THR A 107 -4.56 5.70 -18.12
N ILE A 108 -5.24 5.29 -17.07
CA ILE A 108 -5.62 3.89 -16.83
C ILE A 108 -6.64 3.45 -17.87
N THR A 109 -6.45 2.26 -18.43
CA THR A 109 -7.39 1.64 -19.37
C THR A 109 -8.05 0.39 -18.80
N GLU A 110 -7.33 -0.36 -17.97
CA GLU A 110 -7.82 -1.58 -17.33
C GLU A 110 -7.01 -1.84 -16.05
N ALA A 111 -7.62 -2.54 -15.09
CA ALA A 111 -6.90 -3.10 -13.96
C ALA A 111 -7.46 -4.47 -13.59
N SER A 112 -6.59 -5.40 -13.23
CA SER A 112 -6.93 -6.67 -12.58
C SER A 112 -6.52 -6.63 -11.11
N GLY A 113 -7.10 -7.50 -10.30
CA GLY A 113 -6.85 -7.52 -8.86
C GLY A 113 -6.95 -8.93 -8.26
N PRO A 114 -6.96 -9.03 -6.92
CA PRO A 114 -6.99 -10.30 -6.23
C PRO A 114 -8.27 -11.10 -6.53
N GLU A 115 -8.18 -12.41 -6.42
CA GLU A 115 -9.34 -13.29 -6.58
C GLU A 115 -10.43 -12.97 -5.53
N GLY A 116 -11.67 -12.88 -5.98
CA GLY A 116 -12.81 -12.54 -5.11
C GLY A 116 -13.06 -11.03 -4.97
N TYR A 117 -12.25 -10.20 -5.62
CA TYR A 117 -12.44 -8.75 -5.66
C TYR A 117 -13.15 -8.31 -6.94
N ASN A 118 -14.01 -7.32 -6.80
CA ASN A 118 -14.60 -6.59 -7.91
C ASN A 118 -13.72 -5.40 -8.21
N MET A 119 -13.24 -5.30 -9.44
CA MET A 119 -12.41 -4.20 -9.88
C MET A 119 -13.22 -3.18 -10.66
N SER A 120 -12.97 -1.90 -10.38
CA SER A 120 -13.55 -0.78 -11.14
C SER A 120 -12.43 0.23 -11.43
N THR A 121 -12.43 0.79 -12.64
CA THR A 121 -11.42 1.75 -13.07
C THR A 121 -12.05 3.00 -13.65
N SER A 122 -11.37 4.13 -13.45
CA SER A 122 -11.53 5.38 -14.18
C SER A 122 -10.22 5.71 -14.88
N PRO A 123 -10.12 6.79 -15.67
CA PRO A 123 -8.85 7.20 -16.28
C PRO A 123 -7.69 7.44 -15.30
N THR A 124 -7.99 7.70 -14.03
CA THR A 124 -6.97 7.99 -13.00
C THR A 124 -7.05 7.07 -11.79
N THR A 125 -8.14 6.33 -11.58
CA THR A 125 -8.41 5.63 -10.31
C THR A 125 -8.64 4.15 -10.53
N VAL A 126 -8.11 3.33 -9.63
CA VAL A 126 -8.41 1.90 -9.48
C VAL A 126 -9.10 1.69 -8.14
N LEU A 127 -10.24 0.99 -8.15
CA LEU A 127 -10.98 0.58 -6.96
C LEU A 127 -11.10 -0.95 -6.95
N GLY A 128 -10.71 -1.57 -5.82
CA GLY A 128 -10.90 -3.00 -5.56
C GLY A 128 -11.64 -3.23 -4.26
N PHE A 129 -12.75 -3.98 -4.32
CA PHE A 129 -13.57 -4.30 -3.14
C PHE A 129 -14.21 -5.67 -3.27
N SER A 130 -14.51 -6.30 -2.15
CA SER A 130 -15.22 -7.59 -2.12
C SER A 130 -16.66 -7.42 -1.64
N LEU A 131 -17.61 -7.96 -2.41
CA LEU A 131 -19.02 -8.05 -2.01
C LEU A 131 -19.32 -9.29 -1.13
N THR A 132 -18.38 -10.23 -1.06
CA THR A 132 -18.50 -11.47 -0.29
C THR A 132 -17.75 -11.45 1.03
N GLY A 133 -17.09 -10.33 1.35
CA GLY A 133 -16.25 -10.20 2.54
C GLY A 133 -14.89 -10.91 2.42
N ALA A 134 -14.40 -11.15 1.19
CA ALA A 134 -13.04 -11.63 1.01
C ALA A 134 -12.03 -10.56 1.44
N THR A 135 -10.96 -10.98 2.09
CA THR A 135 -9.83 -10.14 2.48
C THR A 135 -8.54 -10.61 1.81
N ILE A 136 -7.58 -9.71 1.64
CA ILE A 136 -6.22 -10.03 1.27
C ILE A 136 -5.48 -10.33 2.57
N PRO A 137 -4.98 -11.57 2.77
CA PRO A 137 -4.30 -11.94 4.01
C PRO A 137 -2.96 -11.21 4.13
N ALA A 138 -2.43 -11.14 5.36
CA ALA A 138 -1.10 -10.64 5.62
C ALA A 138 -0.05 -11.33 4.72
N GLY A 139 0.86 -10.54 4.15
CA GLY A 139 1.90 -11.03 3.25
C GLY A 139 2.44 -9.97 2.30
N SER A 140 2.86 -10.44 1.13
CA SER A 140 3.33 -9.55 0.08
C SER A 140 3.05 -10.14 -1.30
N GLY A 141 2.74 -9.29 -2.26
CA GLY A 141 2.45 -9.72 -3.63
C GLY A 141 1.89 -8.60 -4.51
N VAL A 142 1.53 -8.95 -5.74
CA VAL A 142 0.90 -8.02 -6.66
C VAL A 142 -0.55 -7.79 -6.21
N LEU A 143 -0.85 -6.54 -5.85
CA LEU A 143 -2.19 -6.09 -5.51
C LEU A 143 -3.03 -5.88 -6.76
N SER A 144 -2.45 -5.27 -7.79
CA SER A 144 -3.14 -4.95 -9.03
C SER A 144 -2.14 -4.89 -10.19
N THR A 145 -2.52 -5.46 -11.33
CA THR A 145 -1.84 -5.20 -12.60
C THR A 145 -2.68 -4.20 -13.38
N VAL A 146 -2.08 -3.08 -13.76
CA VAL A 146 -2.72 -1.94 -14.42
C VAL A 146 -2.23 -1.82 -15.85
N SER A 147 -3.16 -1.70 -16.79
CA SER A 147 -2.88 -1.30 -18.18
C SER A 147 -3.13 0.19 -18.34
N PHE A 148 -2.26 0.87 -19.07
CA PHE A 148 -2.34 2.32 -19.20
C PHE A 148 -1.90 2.82 -20.58
N THR A 149 -2.20 4.09 -20.85
CA THR A 149 -1.73 4.88 -22.00
C THR A 149 -1.32 6.27 -21.53
N GLY A 150 -0.86 7.10 -22.46
CA GLY A 150 -0.62 8.53 -22.18
C GLY A 150 0.67 8.82 -21.39
N TYR A 151 1.54 7.83 -21.16
CA TYR A 151 2.84 8.09 -20.56
C TYR A 151 3.70 8.94 -21.50
N THR A 152 4.25 10.03 -21.00
CA THR A 152 5.03 11.01 -21.80
C THR A 152 6.48 11.15 -21.35
N GLY A 153 6.98 10.20 -20.54
CA GLY A 153 8.36 10.20 -20.07
C GLY A 153 8.58 10.88 -18.71
N GLY A 154 7.51 11.34 -18.05
CA GLY A 154 7.57 11.88 -16.69
C GLY A 154 7.53 10.79 -15.60
N SER A 155 7.17 11.17 -14.39
CA SER A 155 6.96 10.22 -13.30
C SER A 155 5.56 9.61 -13.32
N ILE A 156 5.44 8.38 -12.80
CA ILE A 156 4.17 7.77 -12.41
C ILE A 156 4.15 7.76 -10.88
N CYS A 157 3.12 8.37 -10.28
CA CYS A 157 3.00 8.50 -8.83
C CYS A 157 1.63 8.02 -8.36
N PHE A 158 1.53 7.59 -7.10
CA PHE A 158 0.23 7.51 -6.44
C PHE A 158 -0.30 8.92 -6.18
N GLY A 159 -1.63 9.06 -6.14
CA GLY A 159 -2.30 10.25 -5.67
C GLY A 159 -2.09 10.48 -4.17
N GLU A 160 -2.56 11.61 -3.69
CA GLU A 160 -2.47 11.95 -2.26
C GLU A 160 -3.36 11.02 -1.44
N ASP A 161 -2.82 10.51 -0.32
CA ASP A 161 -3.61 9.75 0.65
C ASP A 161 -4.65 10.67 1.28
N THR A 162 -5.91 10.31 1.10
CA THR A 162 -7.05 11.11 1.56
C THR A 162 -7.65 10.58 2.86
N GLY A 163 -7.07 9.54 3.46
CA GLY A 163 -7.57 8.91 4.66
C GLY A 163 -8.84 8.07 4.40
N SER A 164 -9.86 8.22 5.22
CA SER A 164 -10.99 7.29 5.32
C SER A 164 -12.03 7.36 4.17
N ALA A 165 -12.00 8.36 3.30
CA ALA A 165 -13.07 8.55 2.31
C ALA A 165 -12.61 9.41 1.14
N GLY A 166 -11.66 8.96 0.37
CA GLY A 166 -11.16 9.74 -0.74
C GLY A 166 -10.75 8.88 -1.92
N ASP A 167 -10.02 9.49 -2.82
CA ASP A 167 -9.59 8.87 -4.07
C ASP A 167 -8.42 7.91 -3.89
N THR A 168 -7.75 7.94 -2.72
CA THR A 168 -6.59 7.11 -2.41
C THR A 168 -6.64 6.68 -0.93
N ALA A 169 -6.96 5.42 -0.67
CA ALA A 169 -7.06 4.83 0.66
C ALA A 169 -7.03 3.29 0.62
N ILE A 170 -6.50 2.69 1.67
CA ILE A 170 -6.61 1.25 1.96
C ILE A 170 -7.52 1.07 3.17
N ALA A 171 -8.34 0.04 3.14
CA ALA A 171 -9.29 -0.25 4.22
C ALA A 171 -9.19 -1.70 4.70
N ASP A 172 -9.47 -1.91 5.97
CA ASP A 172 -9.66 -3.23 6.57
C ASP A 172 -11.01 -3.86 6.17
N ALA A 173 -11.27 -5.07 6.65
CA ALA A 173 -12.51 -5.80 6.37
C ALA A 173 -13.78 -5.12 6.91
N SER A 174 -13.64 -4.19 7.84
CA SER A 174 -14.73 -3.42 8.44
C SER A 174 -14.93 -2.07 7.75
N GLY A 175 -14.07 -1.73 6.80
CA GLY A 175 -14.03 -0.43 6.12
C GLY A 175 -13.25 0.65 6.89
N GLY A 176 -12.53 0.25 7.95
CA GLY A 176 -11.62 1.13 8.69
C GLY A 176 -10.40 1.47 7.83
N TYR A 177 -9.96 2.73 7.89
CA TYR A 177 -8.77 3.20 7.21
C TYR A 177 -7.50 2.52 7.76
N ILE A 178 -6.59 2.14 6.87
CA ILE A 178 -5.27 1.59 7.19
C ILE A 178 -4.21 2.59 6.74
N SER A 179 -3.35 3.02 7.67
CA SER A 179 -2.20 3.88 7.37
C SER A 179 -1.26 3.19 6.37
N THR A 180 -0.98 3.86 5.26
CA THR A 180 -0.32 3.26 4.11
C THR A 180 0.86 4.11 3.65
N ASP A 181 2.02 3.47 3.49
CA ASP A 181 3.16 4.05 2.76
C ASP A 181 2.94 3.81 1.26
N TRP A 182 2.65 4.86 0.53
CA TRP A 182 2.38 4.83 -0.91
C TRP A 182 3.64 4.73 -1.77
N GLY A 183 4.81 4.63 -1.14
CA GLY A 183 6.07 4.47 -1.83
C GLY A 183 6.48 5.66 -2.71
N ASP A 184 7.56 5.46 -3.46
CA ASP A 184 8.08 6.48 -4.36
C ASP A 184 7.41 6.45 -5.73
N CYS A 185 7.41 7.58 -6.41
CA CYS A 185 7.08 7.64 -7.82
C CYS A 185 8.05 6.79 -8.66
N TYR A 186 7.53 6.17 -9.70
CA TYR A 186 8.35 5.58 -10.76
C TYR A 186 8.88 6.67 -11.68
N CYS A 187 10.15 6.54 -12.07
CA CYS A 187 10.78 7.33 -13.12
C CYS A 187 11.62 6.41 -14.02
N ALA A 188 11.37 6.44 -15.34
CA ALA A 188 12.15 5.64 -16.30
C ALA A 188 13.59 6.16 -16.46
N LEU A 189 13.80 7.44 -16.18
CA LEU A 189 15.08 8.12 -16.06
C LEU A 189 15.38 8.33 -14.56
N GLU A 190 16.56 8.79 -14.22
CA GLU A 190 16.84 9.15 -12.82
C GLU A 190 16.14 10.47 -12.46
N PHE A 191 15.80 10.66 -11.18
CA PHE A 191 15.39 11.94 -10.67
C PHE A 191 16.61 12.85 -10.52
N ASP A 192 16.47 14.11 -10.93
CA ASP A 192 17.48 15.14 -10.65
C ASP A 192 17.52 15.53 -9.16
N GLU A 193 18.43 16.44 -8.79
CA GLU A 193 18.56 16.94 -7.42
C GLU A 193 17.29 17.67 -6.91
N CYS A 194 16.43 18.12 -7.81
CA CYS A 194 15.15 18.77 -7.51
C CYS A 194 13.97 17.79 -7.47
N GLY A 195 14.21 16.49 -7.71
CA GLY A 195 13.17 15.47 -7.75
C GLY A 195 12.33 15.45 -9.04
N VAL A 196 12.85 16.05 -10.12
CA VAL A 196 12.20 16.01 -11.43
C VAL A 196 12.70 14.80 -12.22
N CYS A 197 11.79 13.97 -12.72
CA CYS A 197 12.11 12.80 -13.52
C CYS A 197 12.74 13.23 -14.86
N GLY A 198 14.00 12.79 -15.10
CA GLY A 198 14.73 13.13 -16.32
C GLY A 198 15.12 14.60 -16.45
N GLY A 199 15.14 15.35 -15.35
CA GLY A 199 15.70 16.69 -15.30
C GLY A 199 17.22 16.70 -15.52
N ASP A 200 17.78 17.85 -15.97
CA ASP A 200 19.22 18.08 -16.15
C ASP A 200 19.87 18.64 -14.88
#